data_f9f63688b374503bcc77af91d0488bac
#
_entry.id   f9f63688b374503bcc77af91d0488bac
#
_cell.length_a   1.000
_cell.length_b   1.000
_cell.length_c   1.000
_cell.angle_alpha   90.00
_cell.angle_beta   90.00
_cell.angle_gamma   90.00
#
_symmetry.space_group_name_H-M   'P 1'
#
loop_
_entity.id
_entity.type
_entity.pdbx_description
1 polymer ?
#
loop_
_entity_poly.entity_id
_entity_poly.type
_entity_poly.pdbx_seq_one_letter_code
_entity_poly.pdbx_strand_id
1 'polypeptide(L)'
;IVIAGAIIAWLMLSGDKPITVKPGDGVTAQINASLKNSMVKREKDGKKLWEFTVEEVVNDKDKNTAYLKGIKGKVYRADGSFIDISADKGSAGMKSNDFFLEGNIKAVLNTGGELYADKISWNQEKELITATGHFKMHKDAYTATADSAVTTSAFKHIKLKGNAKVEKGGE
;
A
#
# COMPACT_ATOMS: atom_id res chain seq x y z
N ILE A 1 -5.78 11.08 4.40
CA ILE A 1 -5.28 10.64 3.08
C ILE A 1 -3.77 10.42 3.16
N VAL A 2 -3.32 9.59 4.07
CA VAL A 2 -1.89 9.56 4.41
C VAL A 2 -1.26 8.18 4.22
N ILE A 3 -1.85 7.21 3.49
CA ILE A 3 -1.69 5.92 4.12
C ILE A 3 -1.19 4.80 3.23
N ALA A 4 -1.43 4.80 1.96
CA ALA A 4 -0.92 3.71 1.12
C ALA A 4 0.62 3.73 1.02
N GLY A 5 1.21 4.92 1.00
CA GLY A 5 2.66 5.06 0.87
C GLY A 5 3.44 4.90 2.18
N ALA A 6 2.93 5.47 3.26
CA ALA A 6 3.60 5.39 4.56
C ALA A 6 3.64 3.97 5.12
N ILE A 7 2.66 3.16 4.77
CA ILE A 7 2.51 1.81 5.31
C ILE A 7 3.52 0.84 4.71
N ILE A 8 3.66 0.86 3.41
CA ILE A 8 4.56 -0.09 2.72
C ILE A 8 6.00 0.38 2.82
N ALA A 9 6.26 1.69 2.75
CA ALA A 9 7.58 2.25 3.02
C ALA A 9 8.05 1.94 4.46
N TRP A 10 7.13 1.98 5.41
CA TRP A 10 7.44 1.68 6.81
C TRP A 10 7.60 0.18 7.08
N LEU A 11 6.89 -0.68 6.35
CA LEU A 11 7.10 -2.13 6.31
C LEU A 11 8.55 -2.50 5.98
N MET A 12 9.21 -1.66 5.19
CA MET A 12 10.57 -1.92 4.70
C MET A 12 11.66 -1.17 5.47
N LEU A 13 11.33 -0.06 6.14
CA LEU A 13 12.28 0.74 6.92
C LEU A 13 12.57 0.16 8.31
N SER A 14 11.72 -0.75 8.78
CA SER A 14 11.96 -1.41 10.06
C SER A 14 12.87 -2.61 9.84
N GLY A 15 14.16 -2.39 9.99
CA GLY A 15 15.21 -3.41 9.90
C GLY A 15 15.14 -4.50 10.97
N ASP A 16 13.94 -4.92 11.35
CA ASP A 16 13.73 -6.07 12.20
C ASP A 16 13.62 -7.33 11.36
N LYS A 17 14.39 -8.29 11.77
CA LYS A 17 14.67 -9.63 11.23
C LYS A 17 13.57 -10.23 10.35
N PRO A 18 13.96 -10.94 9.28
CA PRO A 18 13.00 -11.64 8.43
C PRO A 18 12.12 -12.55 9.27
N ILE A 19 10.82 -12.52 8.99
CA ILE A 19 9.85 -13.43 9.59
C ILE A 19 10.33 -14.84 9.30
N THR A 20 10.75 -15.55 10.34
CA THR A 20 11.12 -16.95 10.22
C THR A 20 9.85 -17.75 10.00
N VAL A 21 9.50 -17.98 8.77
CA VAL A 21 8.50 -19.00 8.42
C VAL A 21 9.17 -20.34 8.69
N LYS A 22 8.66 -21.12 9.63
CA LYS A 22 9.07 -22.51 9.80
C LYS A 22 8.88 -23.25 8.49
N PRO A 23 9.92 -23.86 7.91
CA PRO A 23 9.75 -24.72 6.76
C PRO A 23 9.00 -25.98 7.21
N GLY A 24 7.84 -26.20 6.64
CA GLY A 24 7.26 -27.53 6.56
C GLY A 24 8.11 -28.35 5.57
N ASP A 25 8.44 -29.55 5.97
CA ASP A 25 9.34 -30.50 5.35
C ASP A 25 9.55 -30.43 3.84
N GLY A 26 10.82 -30.35 3.49
CA GLY A 26 11.41 -31.00 2.32
C GLY A 26 11.03 -30.43 0.96
N VAL A 27 11.83 -29.47 0.47
CA VAL A 27 12.32 -29.47 -0.91
C VAL A 27 13.56 -28.60 -1.01
N THR A 28 14.68 -29.22 -1.29
CA THR A 28 15.86 -28.60 -1.87
C THR A 28 15.52 -28.11 -3.26
N ALA A 29 15.56 -26.82 -3.50
CA ALA A 29 15.88 -26.22 -4.79
C ALA A 29 15.78 -24.70 -4.69
N GLN A 30 16.53 -24.04 -5.48
CA GLN A 30 16.45 -22.64 -5.87
C GLN A 30 15.01 -22.20 -6.17
N ILE A 31 14.17 -22.11 -5.16
CA ILE A 31 12.78 -21.79 -5.36
C ILE A 31 12.58 -20.39 -4.82
N ASN A 32 12.16 -19.50 -5.69
CA ASN A 32 11.32 -18.40 -5.40
C ASN A 32 10.21 -18.92 -4.46
N ALA A 33 10.37 -18.74 -3.16
CA ALA A 33 9.41 -19.27 -2.21
C ALA A 33 8.06 -18.55 -2.46
N SER A 34 7.08 -19.28 -2.95
CA SER A 34 5.72 -18.80 -3.06
C SER A 34 5.00 -19.12 -1.76
N LEU A 35 4.56 -18.09 -1.06
CA LEU A 35 3.71 -18.21 0.11
C LEU A 35 2.27 -17.91 -0.27
N LYS A 36 1.35 -18.80 0.10
CA LYS A 36 -0.08 -18.62 -0.16
C LYS A 36 -0.81 -18.25 1.13
N ASN A 37 -1.79 -17.35 1.00
CA ASN A 37 -2.66 -16.93 2.10
C ASN A 37 -1.89 -16.51 3.37
N SER A 38 -0.92 -15.66 3.19
CA SER A 38 -0.08 -15.17 4.28
C SER A 38 -0.70 -13.94 4.95
N MET A 39 -0.73 -13.96 6.26
CA MET A 39 -1.08 -12.78 7.05
C MET A 39 0.18 -12.18 7.65
N VAL A 40 0.38 -10.91 7.41
CA VAL A 40 1.49 -10.13 7.97
C VAL A 40 0.90 -9.03 8.82
N LYS A 41 1.35 -8.93 10.06
CA LYS A 41 0.89 -7.90 10.99
C LYS A 41 2.07 -7.28 11.74
N ARG A 42 1.88 -6.07 12.20
CA ARG A 42 2.82 -5.42 13.12
C ARG A 42 2.07 -4.81 14.30
N GLU A 43 2.65 -5.04 15.45
CA GLU A 43 2.19 -4.49 16.72
C GLU A 43 3.36 -3.77 17.41
N LYS A 44 3.06 -2.71 18.11
CA LYS A 44 4.02 -2.00 18.97
C LYS A 44 3.31 -1.57 20.25
N ASP A 45 3.91 -1.88 21.39
CA ASP A 45 3.38 -1.56 22.71
C ASP A 45 1.94 -2.05 22.93
N GLY A 46 1.63 -3.29 22.45
CA GLY A 46 0.32 -3.90 22.53
C GLY A 46 -0.73 -3.31 21.56
N LYS A 47 -0.35 -2.39 20.70
CA LYS A 47 -1.25 -1.79 19.69
C LYS A 47 -0.93 -2.31 18.31
N LYS A 48 -1.96 -2.72 17.58
CA LYS A 48 -1.82 -3.03 16.16
C LYS A 48 -1.51 -1.74 15.39
N LEU A 49 -0.52 -1.82 14.55
CA LEU A 49 -0.17 -0.74 13.63
C LEU A 49 -0.74 -1.01 12.24
N TRP A 50 -0.61 -2.23 11.77
CA TRP A 50 -1.22 -2.67 10.52
C TRP A 50 -1.32 -4.21 10.47
N GLU A 51 -2.21 -4.68 9.62
CA GLU A 51 -2.35 -6.09 9.28
C GLU A 51 -2.73 -6.23 7.80
N PHE A 52 -2.06 -7.11 7.08
CA PHE A 52 -2.32 -7.40 5.67
C PHE A 52 -2.46 -8.89 5.45
N THR A 53 -3.40 -9.25 4.61
CA THR A 53 -3.52 -10.58 4.03
C THR A 53 -3.13 -10.50 2.56
N VAL A 54 -2.28 -11.41 2.13
CA VAL A 54 -1.79 -11.53 0.76
C VAL A 54 -2.06 -12.94 0.28
N GLU A 55 -2.74 -13.09 -0.85
CA GLU A 55 -3.07 -14.40 -1.39
C GLU A 55 -1.83 -15.15 -1.87
N GLU A 56 -0.89 -14.44 -2.49
CA GLU A 56 0.36 -15.03 -3.00
C GLU A 56 1.51 -14.02 -2.89
N VAL A 57 2.66 -14.50 -2.44
CA VAL A 57 3.94 -13.76 -2.44
C VAL A 57 4.96 -14.58 -3.21
N VAL A 58 5.60 -13.97 -4.19
CA VAL A 58 6.71 -14.56 -4.94
C VAL A 58 7.92 -13.67 -4.83
N ASN A 59 9.00 -14.21 -4.26
CA ASN A 59 10.26 -13.48 -4.15
C ASN A 59 11.16 -13.79 -5.35
N ASP A 60 11.49 -12.77 -6.11
CA ASP A 60 12.49 -12.81 -7.18
C ASP A 60 13.82 -12.29 -6.63
N LYS A 61 14.73 -13.21 -6.31
CA LYS A 61 16.03 -12.87 -5.74
C LYS A 61 16.93 -12.15 -6.73
N ASP A 62 16.82 -12.46 -7.99
CA ASP A 62 17.66 -11.88 -9.05
C ASP A 62 17.30 -10.40 -9.26
N LYS A 63 16.02 -10.09 -9.19
CA LYS A 63 15.52 -8.71 -9.28
C LYS A 63 15.44 -8.00 -7.93
N ASN A 64 15.72 -8.68 -6.83
CA ASN A 64 15.52 -8.17 -5.48
C ASN A 64 14.11 -7.58 -5.27
N THR A 65 13.09 -8.30 -5.76
CA THR A 65 11.71 -7.83 -5.76
C THR A 65 10.77 -8.91 -5.24
N ALA A 66 9.89 -8.53 -4.34
CA ALA A 66 8.76 -9.37 -3.94
C ALA A 66 7.52 -8.98 -4.75
N TYR A 67 6.90 -9.94 -5.39
CA TYR A 67 5.62 -9.78 -6.11
C TYR A 67 4.48 -10.29 -5.24
N LEU A 68 3.41 -9.53 -5.18
CA LEU A 68 2.25 -9.78 -4.32
C LEU A 68 0.97 -9.87 -5.16
N LYS A 69 0.07 -10.76 -4.80
CA LYS A 69 -1.29 -10.83 -5.35
C LYS A 69 -2.34 -10.84 -4.26
N GLY A 70 -3.49 -10.25 -4.56
CA GLY A 70 -4.64 -10.28 -3.69
C GLY A 70 -4.36 -9.61 -2.34
N ILE A 71 -4.03 -8.32 -2.38
CA ILE A 71 -3.66 -7.55 -1.19
C ILE A 71 -4.91 -6.98 -0.54
N LYS A 72 -5.11 -7.28 0.74
CA LYS A 72 -6.16 -6.67 1.58
C LYS A 72 -5.58 -6.41 2.96
N GLY A 73 -5.87 -5.27 3.54
CA GLY A 73 -5.35 -4.99 4.85
C GLY A 73 -5.93 -3.77 5.52
N LYS A 74 -5.54 -3.61 6.77
CA LYS A 74 -5.92 -2.48 7.62
C LYS A 74 -4.69 -1.79 8.16
N VAL A 75 -4.78 -0.49 8.24
CA VAL A 75 -3.80 0.34 8.89
C VAL A 75 -4.45 1.15 9.96
N TYR A 76 -3.94 1.00 11.14
CA TYR A 76 -4.46 1.64 12.34
C TYR A 76 -3.72 2.94 12.60
N ARG A 77 -4.46 3.97 12.97
CA ARG A 77 -3.92 5.29 13.30
C ARG A 77 -3.92 5.50 14.82
N ALA A 78 -3.12 6.48 15.25
CA ALA A 78 -2.99 6.81 16.67
C ALA A 78 -4.30 7.27 17.32
N ASP A 79 -5.22 7.84 16.54
CA ASP A 79 -6.55 8.29 16.98
C ASP A 79 -7.60 7.17 17.06
N GLY A 80 -7.20 5.91 16.77
CA GLY A 80 -8.09 4.76 16.74
C GLY A 80 -8.83 4.55 15.41
N SER A 81 -8.72 5.49 14.47
CA SER A 81 -9.23 5.29 13.12
C SER A 81 -8.37 4.29 12.35
N PHE A 82 -8.92 3.70 11.31
CA PHE A 82 -8.19 2.78 10.44
C PHE A 82 -8.58 2.98 8.97
N ILE A 83 -7.73 2.49 8.11
CA ILE A 83 -7.94 2.50 6.68
C ILE A 83 -7.91 1.08 6.18
N ASP A 84 -8.97 0.70 5.48
CA ASP A 84 -9.03 -0.52 4.69
C ASP A 84 -8.42 -0.26 3.31
N ILE A 85 -7.45 -1.10 2.93
CA ILE A 85 -6.77 -1.02 1.64
C ILE A 85 -6.90 -2.35 0.91
N SER A 86 -7.19 -2.28 -0.39
CA SER A 86 -7.18 -3.43 -1.27
C SER A 86 -6.53 -3.09 -2.60
N ALA A 87 -5.84 -4.07 -3.20
CA ALA A 87 -5.26 -4.02 -4.53
C ALA A 87 -5.15 -5.43 -5.11
N ASP A 88 -5.21 -5.55 -6.42
CA ASP A 88 -5.10 -6.87 -7.08
C ASP A 88 -3.68 -7.40 -7.03
N LYS A 89 -2.70 -6.54 -7.27
CA LYS A 89 -1.28 -6.88 -7.36
C LYS A 89 -0.41 -5.81 -6.70
N GLY A 90 0.81 -6.21 -6.37
CA GLY A 90 1.83 -5.29 -5.92
C GLY A 90 3.23 -5.84 -6.14
N SER A 91 4.20 -4.97 -6.00
CA SER A 91 5.61 -5.36 -5.92
C SER A 91 6.35 -4.46 -4.96
N ALA A 92 7.34 -5.02 -4.31
CA ALA A 92 8.17 -4.32 -3.35
C ALA A 92 9.64 -4.59 -3.62
N GLY A 93 10.42 -3.53 -3.81
CA GLY A 93 11.87 -3.61 -3.95
C GLY A 93 12.53 -3.90 -2.61
N MET A 94 13.20 -5.04 -2.50
CA MET A 94 13.80 -5.49 -1.23
C MET A 94 15.01 -4.66 -0.79
N LYS A 95 15.64 -3.94 -1.72
CA LYS A 95 16.77 -3.05 -1.45
C LYS A 95 16.43 -1.57 -1.59
N SER A 96 15.60 -1.22 -2.58
CA SER A 96 15.24 0.17 -2.85
C SER A 96 14.19 0.71 -1.89
N ASN A 97 13.44 -0.17 -1.22
CA ASN A 97 12.25 0.18 -0.45
C ASN A 97 11.17 0.92 -1.27
N ASP A 98 11.25 0.83 -2.59
CA ASP A 98 10.19 1.29 -3.47
C ASP A 98 9.08 0.25 -3.51
N PHE A 99 7.84 0.69 -3.70
CA PHE A 99 6.76 -0.24 -3.94
C PHE A 99 5.79 0.26 -5.01
N PHE A 100 5.03 -0.70 -5.50
CA PHE A 100 4.06 -0.49 -6.55
C PHE A 100 2.82 -1.33 -6.29
N LEU A 101 1.65 -0.71 -6.43
CA LEU A 101 0.35 -1.37 -6.40
C LEU A 101 -0.35 -1.17 -7.75
N GLU A 102 -1.05 -2.18 -8.20
CA GLU A 102 -1.77 -2.17 -9.47
C GLU A 102 -3.08 -2.97 -9.39
N GLY A 103 -4.09 -2.44 -10.04
CA GLY A 103 -5.39 -3.06 -10.23
C GLY A 103 -6.34 -2.81 -9.06
N ASN A 104 -7.46 -2.19 -9.38
CA ASN A 104 -8.61 -1.98 -8.48
C ASN A 104 -8.23 -1.50 -7.08
N ILE A 105 -7.32 -0.55 -7.01
CA ILE A 105 -6.86 -0.02 -5.73
C ILE A 105 -7.98 0.78 -5.09
N LYS A 106 -8.33 0.40 -3.87
CA LYS A 106 -9.30 1.09 -3.03
C LYS A 106 -8.73 1.29 -1.64
N ALA A 107 -8.83 2.51 -1.13
CA ALA A 107 -8.52 2.84 0.25
C ALA A 107 -9.70 3.55 0.88
N VAL A 108 -10.18 3.05 2.01
CA VAL A 108 -11.36 3.58 2.72
C VAL A 108 -10.99 3.88 4.16
N LEU A 109 -11.17 5.12 4.56
CA LEU A 109 -11.02 5.54 5.94
C LEU A 109 -12.34 5.29 6.70
N ASN A 110 -12.29 4.58 7.83
CA ASN A 110 -13.49 4.24 8.60
C ASN A 110 -14.26 5.45 9.15
N THR A 111 -13.63 6.62 9.25
CA THR A 111 -14.26 7.89 9.65
C THR A 111 -14.80 8.70 8.47
N GLY A 112 -14.75 8.17 7.28
CA GLY A 112 -15.17 8.81 6.03
C GLY A 112 -13.99 9.22 5.16
N GLY A 113 -14.13 8.97 3.88
CA GLY A 113 -13.13 9.21 2.86
C GLY A 113 -12.76 7.95 2.10
N GLU A 114 -12.70 8.07 0.79
CA GLU A 114 -12.36 6.98 -0.13
C GLU A 114 -11.39 7.48 -1.19
N LEU A 115 -10.50 6.60 -1.60
CA LEU A 115 -9.56 6.86 -2.70
C LEU A 115 -9.53 5.63 -3.63
N TYR A 116 -9.55 5.90 -4.92
CA TYR A 116 -9.45 4.90 -5.99
C TYR A 116 -8.35 5.31 -6.96
N ALA A 117 -7.60 4.33 -7.46
CA ALA A 117 -6.63 4.50 -8.53
C ALA A 117 -6.37 3.16 -9.23
N ASP A 118 -5.85 3.19 -10.44
CA ASP A 118 -5.41 1.98 -11.14
C ASP A 118 -4.03 1.55 -10.68
N LYS A 119 -3.16 2.52 -10.36
CA LYS A 119 -1.78 2.31 -9.93
C LYS A 119 -1.38 3.29 -8.84
N ILE A 120 -0.62 2.80 -7.87
CA ILE A 120 0.05 3.63 -6.86
C ILE A 120 1.51 3.20 -6.79
N SER A 121 2.41 4.16 -6.82
CA SER A 121 3.84 3.95 -6.62
C SER A 121 4.38 4.81 -5.49
N TRP A 122 5.30 4.24 -4.74
CA TRP A 122 6.14 4.92 -3.77
C TRP A 122 7.59 4.89 -4.24
N ASN A 123 8.22 6.04 -4.28
CA ASN A 123 9.65 6.17 -4.51
C ASN A 123 10.33 6.65 -3.24
N GLN A 124 11.15 5.80 -2.65
CA GLN A 124 11.80 6.07 -1.36
C GLN A 124 12.80 7.22 -1.44
N GLU A 125 13.60 7.27 -2.50
CA GLU A 125 14.63 8.31 -2.66
C GLU A 125 14.02 9.71 -2.75
N LYS A 126 12.92 9.85 -3.45
CA LYS A 126 12.20 11.12 -3.65
C LYS A 126 11.13 11.38 -2.59
N GLU A 127 10.85 10.42 -1.75
CA GLU A 127 9.74 10.43 -0.79
C GLU A 127 8.40 10.81 -1.44
N LEU A 128 8.16 10.33 -2.67
CA LEU A 128 6.99 10.66 -3.46
C LEU A 128 6.05 9.47 -3.59
N ILE A 129 4.77 9.75 -3.39
CA ILE A 129 3.65 8.87 -3.71
C ILE A 129 2.97 9.40 -4.95
N THR A 130 2.80 8.53 -5.95
CA THR A 130 2.11 8.86 -7.19
C THR A 130 0.98 7.87 -7.41
N ALA A 131 -0.25 8.38 -7.53
CA ALA A 131 -1.41 7.62 -7.95
C ALA A 131 -1.74 7.98 -9.40
N THR A 132 -1.95 7.00 -10.25
CA THR A 132 -2.24 7.17 -11.67
C THR A 132 -3.38 6.29 -12.13
N GLY A 133 -4.06 6.74 -13.17
CA GLY A 133 -5.19 6.07 -13.80
C GLY A 133 -6.46 6.15 -12.97
N HIS A 134 -7.48 6.80 -13.53
CA HIS A 134 -8.80 6.95 -12.92
C HIS A 134 -8.76 7.37 -11.44
N PHE A 135 -7.81 8.26 -11.09
CA PHE A 135 -7.72 8.76 -9.73
C PHE A 135 -9.02 9.44 -9.32
N LYS A 136 -9.59 8.97 -8.23
CA LYS A 136 -10.77 9.55 -7.62
C LYS A 136 -10.61 9.54 -6.10
N MET A 137 -10.89 10.67 -5.50
CA MET A 137 -10.92 10.79 -4.05
C MET A 137 -12.24 11.44 -3.64
N HIS A 138 -12.86 10.86 -2.64
CA HIS A 138 -14.07 11.42 -2.03
C HIS A 138 -13.83 11.61 -0.54
N LYS A 139 -14.08 12.80 -0.04
CA LYS A 139 -13.99 13.13 1.38
C LYS A 139 -14.99 14.22 1.73
N ASP A 140 -15.85 13.95 2.73
CA ASP A 140 -16.92 14.83 3.14
C ASP A 140 -17.81 15.18 1.93
N ALA A 141 -18.05 16.45 1.66
CA ALA A 141 -18.79 16.90 0.50
C ALA A 141 -17.95 17.07 -0.78
N TYR A 142 -16.66 16.74 -0.75
CA TYR A 142 -15.77 16.99 -1.90
C TYR A 142 -15.42 15.71 -2.65
N THR A 143 -15.42 15.80 -3.95
CA THR A 143 -14.91 14.77 -4.87
C THR A 143 -13.82 15.38 -5.74
N ALA A 144 -12.66 14.75 -5.78
CA ALA A 144 -11.57 15.10 -6.66
C ALA A 144 -11.30 13.96 -7.65
N THR A 145 -11.11 14.30 -8.91
CA THR A 145 -10.72 13.38 -9.98
C THR A 145 -9.56 13.96 -10.76
N ALA A 146 -8.69 13.11 -11.27
CA ALA A 146 -7.56 13.51 -12.12
C ALA A 146 -7.00 12.29 -12.86
N ASP A 147 -6.12 12.51 -13.82
CA ASP A 147 -5.34 11.45 -14.46
C ASP A 147 -4.27 10.94 -13.49
N SER A 148 -3.71 11.83 -12.68
CA SER A 148 -2.77 11.45 -11.62
C SER A 148 -2.81 12.41 -10.43
N ALA A 149 -2.37 11.90 -9.29
CA ALA A 149 -2.17 12.66 -8.08
C ALA A 149 -0.78 12.36 -7.50
N VAL A 150 -0.08 13.39 -7.06
CA VAL A 150 1.25 13.27 -6.46
C VAL A 150 1.28 13.95 -5.11
N THR A 151 1.86 13.29 -4.13
CA THR A 151 2.07 13.83 -2.79
C THR A 151 3.39 13.34 -2.21
N THR A 152 3.89 14.02 -1.20
CA THR A 152 5.02 13.55 -0.39
C THR A 152 4.53 12.69 0.77
N SER A 153 5.44 12.02 1.47
CA SER A 153 5.15 11.24 2.68
C SER A 153 4.50 12.07 3.79
N ALA A 154 4.75 13.37 3.82
CA ALA A 154 4.12 14.28 4.79
C ALA A 154 2.66 14.63 4.48
N PHE A 155 2.17 14.34 3.29
CA PHE A 155 0.78 14.54 2.83
C PHE A 155 0.18 15.93 3.07
N LYS A 156 1.01 16.92 3.18
CA LYS A 156 0.55 18.29 3.39
C LYS A 156 -0.16 18.87 2.16
N HIS A 157 0.28 18.44 0.99
CA HIS A 157 -0.26 18.89 -0.29
C HIS A 157 -0.40 17.75 -1.26
N ILE A 158 -1.54 17.66 -1.93
CA ILE A 158 -1.79 16.73 -3.03
C ILE A 158 -1.85 17.55 -4.30
N LYS A 159 -0.98 17.23 -5.26
CA LYS A 159 -0.96 17.86 -6.57
C LYS A 159 -1.68 16.97 -7.58
N LEU A 160 -2.79 17.46 -8.10
CA LEU A 160 -3.55 16.80 -9.17
C LEU A 160 -3.00 17.20 -10.53
N LYS A 161 -2.88 16.26 -11.45
CA LYS A 161 -2.38 16.48 -12.80
C LYS A 161 -3.25 15.78 -13.84
N GLY A 162 -3.53 16.47 -14.93
CA GLY A 162 -4.30 15.98 -16.05
C GLY A 162 -5.78 15.85 -15.74
N ASN A 163 -6.61 16.54 -16.49
CA ASN A 163 -8.08 16.52 -16.33
C ASN A 163 -8.56 16.67 -14.89
N ALA A 164 -7.82 17.47 -14.10
CA ALA A 164 -8.08 17.63 -12.68
C ALA A 164 -9.37 18.40 -12.44
N LYS A 165 -10.26 17.83 -11.62
CA LYS A 165 -11.54 18.42 -11.26
C LYS A 165 -11.78 18.23 -9.75
N VAL A 166 -12.24 19.27 -9.09
CA VAL A 166 -12.69 19.19 -7.70
C VAL A 166 -14.11 19.74 -7.66
N GLU A 167 -15.03 18.94 -7.16
CA GLU A 167 -16.44 19.27 -7.04
C GLU A 167 -16.86 19.20 -5.58
N LYS A 168 -17.65 20.17 -5.16
CA LYS A 168 -18.37 20.10 -3.90
C LYS A 168 -19.76 19.56 -4.20
N GLY A 169 -20.13 18.43 -3.58
CA GLY A 169 -21.47 17.90 -3.64
C GLY A 169 -22.46 18.93 -3.08
N GLY A 170 -23.56 19.18 -3.78
CA GLY A 170 -24.67 19.96 -3.26
C GLY A 170 -25.36 19.19 -2.13
N GLU A 171 -25.95 19.94 -1.19
CA GLU A 171 -26.95 19.43 -0.25
C GLU A 171 -28.13 18.82 -0.99
#